data_1a992485e9e296040810d79f74c3b58f
#
_entry.id   1a992485e9e296040810d79f74c3b58f
#
_cell.length_a   1.000
_cell.length_b   1.000
_cell.length_c   1.000
_cell.angle_alpha   90.00
_cell.angle_beta   90.00
_cell.angle_gamma   90.00
#
_symmetry.space_group_name_H-M   'P 1'
#
loop_
_entity.id
_entity.type
_entity.pdbx_description
1 polymer ?
#
loop_
_entity_poly.entity_id
_entity_poly.type
_entity_poly.pdbx_seq_one_letter_code
_entity_poly.pdbx_strand_id
1 'polypeptide(L)'
;YTVEDEEVPTIWAGKNYAADSEDDTNTLEVAIEENTGDILNTSRKATFTFPEGIEVVDAEFDGVKQGTFKYEIDENVVTIWNYGEKAESDETDMQVKFLLNAAPTFSGDVKVTLGGEFDDVELKVATVKAPYTVEAKTTEVLIDYRYVPVNEIVITEAEEGLLEDGDVIALQVEKMDFEDAG
;
A
#
# COMPACT_ATOMS: atom_id res chain seq x y z
N TYR A 1 -21.56 -6.30 -7.66
CA TYR A 1 -20.18 -6.51 -7.22
C TYR A 1 -20.18 -7.20 -5.86
N THR A 2 -19.64 -8.37 -5.75
CA THR A 2 -19.42 -9.07 -4.49
C THR A 2 -17.93 -9.15 -4.27
N VAL A 3 -17.42 -8.47 -3.25
CA VAL A 3 -16.10 -8.79 -2.67
C VAL A 3 -16.36 -9.98 -1.76
N GLU A 4 -15.84 -11.14 -2.10
CA GLU A 4 -15.81 -12.24 -1.15
C GLU A 4 -14.89 -11.86 0.01
N ASP A 5 -15.22 -12.29 1.23
CA ASP A 5 -14.43 -12.10 2.46
C ASP A 5 -13.12 -12.92 2.38
N GLU A 6 -12.25 -12.58 1.44
CA GLU A 6 -10.86 -13.04 1.47
C GLU A 6 -10.08 -12.26 2.52
N GLU A 7 -9.14 -12.91 3.18
CA GLU A 7 -8.27 -12.26 4.17
C GLU A 7 -7.62 -11.03 3.52
N VAL A 8 -7.98 -9.86 4.03
CA VAL A 8 -7.47 -8.59 3.53
C VAL A 8 -5.95 -8.55 3.73
N PRO A 9 -5.14 -8.36 2.69
CA PRO A 9 -3.69 -8.41 2.79
C PRO A 9 -3.14 -7.35 3.75
N THR A 10 -1.99 -7.67 4.35
CA THR A 10 -1.22 -6.72 5.14
C THR A 10 -0.23 -6.00 4.23
N ILE A 11 -0.16 -4.68 4.35
CA ILE A 11 0.81 -3.80 3.71
C ILE A 11 1.70 -3.18 4.78
N TRP A 12 3.00 -3.08 4.52
CA TRP A 12 3.97 -2.57 5.48
C TRP A 12 4.25 -1.08 5.25
N ALA A 13 4.11 -0.29 6.31
CA ALA A 13 4.38 1.14 6.28
C ALA A 13 5.88 1.43 6.12
N GLY A 14 6.21 2.48 5.36
CA GLY A 14 7.59 2.96 5.21
C GLY A 14 8.48 2.14 4.27
N LYS A 15 7.95 1.08 3.65
CA LYS A 15 8.61 0.43 2.52
C LYS A 15 8.35 1.24 1.25
N ASN A 16 9.39 1.42 0.42
CA ASN A 16 9.32 2.18 -0.81
C ASN A 16 9.76 1.28 -1.97
N TYR A 17 8.79 0.90 -2.78
CA TYR A 17 9.02 0.09 -3.97
C TYR A 17 9.09 0.97 -5.21
N ALA A 18 9.92 0.59 -6.16
CA ALA A 18 9.94 1.18 -7.50
C ALA A 18 8.96 0.42 -8.41
N ALA A 19 8.53 1.04 -9.49
CA ALA A 19 7.56 0.44 -10.44
C ALA A 19 8.05 -0.88 -11.09
N ASP A 20 9.36 -1.12 -11.09
CA ASP A 20 9.99 -2.33 -11.61
C ASP A 20 10.43 -3.32 -10.52
N SER A 21 9.91 -3.15 -9.30
CA SER A 21 10.23 -4.05 -8.18
C SER A 21 9.64 -5.43 -8.42
N GLU A 22 10.46 -6.45 -8.21
CA GLU A 22 10.01 -7.85 -8.18
C GLU A 22 9.49 -8.27 -6.79
N ASP A 23 9.48 -7.36 -5.82
CA ASP A 23 9.00 -7.62 -4.46
C ASP A 23 7.47 -7.43 -4.38
N ASP A 24 6.78 -8.50 -4.07
CA ASP A 24 5.32 -8.56 -3.99
C ASP A 24 4.77 -8.21 -2.60
N THR A 25 5.61 -7.82 -1.64
CA THR A 25 5.24 -7.68 -0.23
C THR A 25 4.11 -6.66 0.00
N ASN A 26 4.08 -5.58 -0.80
CA ASN A 26 3.06 -4.54 -0.72
C ASN A 26 2.13 -4.53 -1.94
N THR A 27 1.71 -5.70 -2.38
CA THR A 27 0.76 -5.82 -3.49
C THR A 27 -0.67 -6.06 -3.02
N LEU A 28 -1.60 -5.55 -3.81
CA LEU A 28 -3.03 -5.69 -3.62
C LEU A 28 -3.65 -6.18 -4.91
N GLU A 29 -4.43 -7.25 -4.86
CA GLU A 29 -5.20 -7.74 -5.99
C GLU A 29 -6.69 -7.39 -5.82
N VAL A 30 -7.30 -6.87 -6.87
CA VAL A 30 -8.73 -6.58 -6.93
C VAL A 30 -9.33 -7.28 -8.13
N ALA A 31 -10.29 -8.17 -7.89
CA ALA A 31 -11.07 -8.80 -8.96
C ALA A 31 -12.22 -7.87 -9.39
N ILE A 32 -12.38 -7.70 -10.68
CA ILE A 32 -13.46 -6.93 -11.30
C ILE A 32 -14.23 -7.85 -12.24
N GLU A 33 -15.50 -8.05 -11.94
CA GLU A 33 -16.42 -8.80 -12.80
C GLU A 33 -17.40 -7.83 -13.45
N GLU A 34 -17.47 -7.86 -14.77
CA GLU A 34 -18.49 -7.12 -15.52
C GLU A 34 -19.78 -7.95 -15.58
N ASN A 35 -20.86 -7.45 -15.01
CA ASN A 35 -22.19 -8.09 -15.08
C ASN A 35 -22.84 -8.01 -16.49
N THR A 36 -22.36 -7.09 -17.30
CA THR A 36 -22.76 -6.92 -18.72
C THR A 36 -21.55 -6.44 -19.49
N GLY A 37 -21.21 -7.09 -20.59
CA GLY A 37 -20.11 -6.65 -21.44
C GLY A 37 -20.24 -5.18 -21.85
N ASP A 38 -19.10 -4.50 -22.01
CA ASP A 38 -19.04 -3.14 -22.56
C ASP A 38 -19.21 -1.98 -21.56
N ILE A 39 -19.01 -2.21 -20.28
CA ILE A 39 -19.11 -1.15 -19.29
C ILE A 39 -17.88 -0.22 -19.39
N LEU A 40 -16.68 -0.79 -19.39
CA LEU A 40 -15.45 -0.01 -19.49
C LEU A 40 -15.00 0.18 -20.93
N ASN A 41 -14.86 1.44 -21.38
CA ASN A 41 -14.34 1.81 -22.68
C ASN A 41 -13.68 3.19 -22.63
N THR A 42 -13.24 3.73 -23.76
CA THR A 42 -12.55 5.04 -23.82
C THR A 42 -13.38 6.22 -23.29
N SER A 43 -14.69 6.09 -23.25
CA SER A 43 -15.63 7.11 -22.75
C SER A 43 -16.15 6.80 -21.35
N ARG A 44 -15.99 5.57 -20.91
CA ARG A 44 -16.46 5.05 -19.62
C ARG A 44 -15.28 4.51 -18.86
N LYS A 45 -14.82 5.29 -17.92
CA LYS A 45 -13.64 4.98 -17.11
C LYS A 45 -14.05 4.65 -15.69
N ALA A 46 -13.33 3.73 -15.08
CA ALA A 46 -13.43 3.46 -13.65
C ALA A 46 -12.27 4.10 -12.92
N THR A 47 -12.49 4.52 -11.70
CA THR A 47 -11.45 5.11 -10.85
C THR A 47 -11.34 4.38 -9.53
N PHE A 48 -10.11 4.25 -9.03
CA PHE A 48 -9.76 3.78 -7.71
C PHE A 48 -9.08 4.93 -6.99
N THR A 49 -9.70 5.47 -5.96
CA THR A 49 -9.12 6.54 -5.14
C THR A 49 -8.64 5.95 -3.83
N PHE A 50 -7.33 5.92 -3.65
CA PHE A 50 -6.68 5.48 -2.41
C PHE A 50 -6.66 6.61 -1.38
N PRO A 51 -6.59 6.31 -0.07
CA PRO A 51 -6.51 7.34 0.96
C PRO A 51 -5.17 8.07 0.93
N GLU A 52 -5.15 9.30 1.46
CA GLU A 52 -3.90 10.05 1.66
C GLU A 52 -2.88 9.23 2.48
N GLY A 53 -1.63 9.19 2.02
CA GLY A 53 -0.57 8.39 2.62
C GLY A 53 -0.39 7.00 2.00
N ILE A 54 -1.22 6.65 1.02
CA ILE A 54 -1.01 5.49 0.13
C ILE A 54 -0.70 6.01 -1.27
N GLU A 55 0.44 5.62 -1.80
CA GLU A 55 0.87 5.91 -3.18
C GLU A 55 0.75 4.63 -4.02
N VAL A 56 0.15 4.73 -5.19
CA VAL A 56 0.16 3.64 -6.16
C VAL A 56 1.38 3.80 -7.04
N VAL A 57 2.29 2.83 -6.99
CA VAL A 57 3.55 2.84 -7.73
C VAL A 57 3.37 2.27 -9.13
N ASP A 58 2.60 1.18 -9.23
CA ASP A 58 2.33 0.50 -10.48
C ASP A 58 0.99 -0.26 -10.43
N ALA A 59 0.48 -0.63 -11.61
CA ALA A 59 -0.71 -1.45 -11.76
C ALA A 59 -0.56 -2.44 -12.93
N GLU A 60 -0.84 -3.70 -12.65
CA GLU A 60 -0.84 -4.77 -13.65
C GLU A 60 -2.25 -5.34 -13.83
N PHE A 61 -2.56 -5.79 -15.05
CA PHE A 61 -3.84 -6.38 -15.39
C PHE A 61 -3.66 -7.82 -15.84
N ASP A 62 -4.41 -8.75 -15.23
CA ASP A 62 -4.47 -10.14 -15.62
C ASP A 62 -5.90 -10.56 -15.98
N GLY A 63 -6.05 -11.69 -16.66
CA GLY A 63 -7.35 -12.22 -17.09
C GLY A 63 -7.92 -11.61 -18.40
N VAL A 64 -7.40 -10.47 -18.86
CA VAL A 64 -7.78 -9.83 -20.14
C VAL A 64 -6.70 -9.99 -21.18
N LYS A 65 -7.06 -9.92 -22.47
CA LYS A 65 -6.05 -9.88 -23.52
C LYS A 65 -5.15 -8.68 -23.31
N GLN A 66 -3.87 -8.94 -23.04
CA GLN A 66 -2.87 -7.89 -22.87
C GLN A 66 -2.98 -6.85 -23.98
N GLY A 67 -3.01 -5.59 -23.62
CA GLY A 67 -3.04 -4.46 -24.55
C GLY A 67 -4.43 -3.87 -24.79
N THR A 68 -5.51 -4.39 -24.20
CA THR A 68 -6.84 -3.79 -24.33
C THR A 68 -7.18 -2.82 -23.20
N PHE A 69 -6.62 -3.01 -22.01
CA PHE A 69 -6.77 -2.08 -20.90
C PHE A 69 -5.59 -1.11 -20.79
N LYS A 70 -5.90 0.09 -20.38
CA LYS A 70 -4.94 1.13 -20.02
C LYS A 70 -5.29 1.69 -18.67
N TYR A 71 -4.28 2.22 -18.03
CA TYR A 71 -4.42 2.96 -16.79
C TYR A 71 -3.60 4.25 -16.81
N GLU A 72 -3.95 5.14 -15.93
CA GLU A 72 -3.23 6.36 -15.63
C GLU A 72 -3.22 6.50 -14.10
N ILE A 73 -2.05 6.75 -13.55
CA ILE A 73 -1.87 7.02 -12.12
C ILE A 73 -1.65 8.52 -11.96
N ASP A 74 -2.50 9.16 -11.16
CA ASP A 74 -2.38 10.57 -10.77
C ASP A 74 -2.42 10.64 -9.25
N GLU A 75 -1.24 10.75 -8.62
CA GLU A 75 -1.03 10.69 -7.17
C GLU A 75 -1.60 9.39 -6.56
N ASN A 76 -2.75 9.48 -5.88
CA ASN A 76 -3.44 8.35 -5.24
C ASN A 76 -4.70 7.90 -6.00
N VAL A 77 -4.88 8.36 -7.24
CA VAL A 77 -6.02 7.99 -8.10
C VAL A 77 -5.53 7.18 -9.28
N VAL A 78 -6.07 5.99 -9.43
CA VAL A 78 -5.86 5.15 -10.62
C VAL A 78 -7.11 5.17 -11.47
N THR A 79 -6.96 5.58 -12.72
CA THR A 79 -8.04 5.57 -13.72
C THR A 79 -7.78 4.46 -14.71
N ILE A 80 -8.75 3.59 -14.92
CA ILE A 80 -8.68 2.47 -15.87
C ILE A 80 -9.73 2.56 -16.96
N TRP A 81 -9.41 2.10 -18.15
CA TRP A 81 -10.34 2.01 -19.27
C TRP A 81 -9.91 0.99 -20.30
N ASN A 82 -10.87 0.47 -21.06
CA ASN A 82 -10.61 -0.36 -22.21
C ASN A 82 -10.52 0.51 -23.48
N TYR A 83 -9.51 0.34 -24.31
CA TYR A 83 -9.34 1.07 -25.57
C TYR A 83 -9.37 0.15 -26.80
N GLY A 84 -9.45 -1.15 -26.61
CA GLY A 84 -9.50 -2.14 -27.68
C GLY A 84 -10.86 -2.19 -28.39
N GLU A 85 -10.86 -2.68 -29.65
CA GLU A 85 -12.11 -3.05 -30.31
C GLU A 85 -12.72 -4.26 -29.57
N LYS A 86 -14.00 -4.15 -29.24
CA LYS A 86 -14.73 -5.17 -28.53
C LYS A 86 -14.98 -6.42 -29.34
N ALA A 87 -14.80 -7.56 -28.68
CA ALA A 87 -15.62 -8.71 -29.01
C ALA A 87 -16.99 -8.49 -28.33
N GLU A 88 -18.05 -8.42 -29.13
CA GLU A 88 -19.42 -8.38 -28.62
C GLU A 88 -19.63 -9.57 -27.68
N SER A 89 -20.16 -9.32 -26.48
CA SER A 89 -20.74 -10.30 -25.56
C SER A 89 -19.90 -11.03 -24.53
N ASP A 90 -18.61 -10.81 -24.39
CA ASP A 90 -17.89 -11.50 -23.34
C ASP A 90 -17.88 -10.67 -22.06
N GLU A 91 -18.49 -11.21 -21.00
CA GLU A 91 -18.26 -10.79 -19.61
C GLU A 91 -16.77 -10.88 -19.36
N THR A 92 -16.14 -9.80 -18.91
CA THR A 92 -14.70 -9.77 -18.68
C THR A 92 -14.46 -9.89 -17.19
N ASP A 93 -13.91 -11.02 -16.76
CA ASP A 93 -13.29 -11.17 -15.46
C ASP A 93 -11.87 -10.62 -15.55
N MET A 94 -11.59 -9.61 -14.74
CA MET A 94 -10.30 -8.93 -14.73
C MET A 94 -9.76 -8.90 -13.31
N GLN A 95 -8.48 -9.17 -13.16
CA GLN A 95 -7.74 -8.90 -11.93
C GLN A 95 -6.83 -7.70 -12.15
N VAL A 96 -6.85 -6.78 -11.20
CA VAL A 96 -5.93 -5.65 -11.16
C VAL A 96 -5.04 -5.81 -9.94
N LYS A 97 -3.74 -5.92 -10.17
CA LYS A 97 -2.72 -5.96 -9.13
C LYS A 97 -2.12 -4.56 -8.99
N PHE A 98 -2.19 -3.99 -7.81
CA PHE A 98 -1.57 -2.71 -7.48
C PHE A 98 -0.34 -2.92 -6.62
N LEU A 99 0.76 -2.25 -6.96
CA LEU A 99 1.93 -2.12 -6.10
C LEU A 99 1.81 -0.80 -5.33
N LEU A 100 1.90 -0.86 -4.00
CA LEU A 100 1.61 0.26 -3.12
C LEU A 100 2.79 0.64 -2.23
N ASN A 101 3.01 1.93 -2.06
CA ASN A 101 3.84 2.48 -0.99
C ASN A 101 2.93 3.08 0.08
N ALA A 102 3.14 2.71 1.33
CA ALA A 102 2.44 3.29 2.47
C ALA A 102 3.38 4.21 3.25
N ALA A 103 2.95 5.45 3.51
CA ALA A 103 3.73 6.39 4.30
C ALA A 103 4.08 5.81 5.69
N PRO A 104 5.26 6.12 6.26
CA PRO A 104 5.69 5.57 7.55
C PRO A 104 4.73 5.89 8.71
N THR A 105 3.94 6.93 8.56
CA THR A 105 2.96 7.39 9.56
C THR A 105 1.56 6.83 9.34
N PHE A 106 1.33 6.15 8.22
CA PHE A 106 0.02 5.56 7.92
C PHE A 106 -0.12 4.22 8.67
N SER A 107 -1.29 3.99 9.25
CA SER A 107 -1.62 2.73 9.91
C SER A 107 -3.13 2.50 9.90
N GLY A 108 -3.53 1.24 9.85
CA GLY A 108 -4.94 0.86 9.84
C GLY A 108 -5.47 0.49 8.45
N ASP A 109 -6.77 0.58 8.27
CA ASP A 109 -7.44 0.10 7.07
C ASP A 109 -7.18 0.99 5.85
N VAL A 110 -6.81 0.36 4.73
CA VAL A 110 -6.81 1.00 3.42
C VAL A 110 -8.20 0.85 2.81
N LYS A 111 -8.88 1.97 2.66
CA LYS A 111 -10.20 2.02 2.06
C LYS A 111 -10.11 2.75 0.74
N VAL A 112 -10.44 2.06 -0.33
CA VAL A 112 -10.46 2.59 -1.69
C VAL A 112 -11.87 3.00 -2.04
N THR A 113 -12.03 4.21 -2.56
CA THR A 113 -13.30 4.65 -3.14
C THR A 113 -13.30 4.33 -4.63
N LEU A 114 -14.25 3.53 -5.05
CA LEU A 114 -14.50 3.24 -6.46
C LEU A 114 -15.40 4.34 -7.03
N GLY A 115 -15.06 4.82 -8.21
CA GLY A 115 -15.84 5.87 -8.89
C GLY A 115 -15.86 5.71 -10.41
N GLY A 116 -16.38 6.69 -11.11
CA GLY A 116 -16.58 6.63 -12.56
C GLY A 116 -17.74 5.72 -12.93
N GLU A 117 -17.49 4.64 -13.66
CA GLU A 117 -18.54 3.63 -13.98
C GLU A 117 -18.86 2.70 -12.81
N PHE A 118 -18.09 2.74 -11.74
CA PHE A 118 -18.48 2.13 -10.45
C PHE A 118 -19.35 3.12 -9.66
N ASP A 119 -20.40 2.61 -9.05
CA ASP A 119 -21.25 3.42 -8.14
C ASP A 119 -20.47 3.72 -6.87
N ASP A 120 -19.94 4.92 -6.68
CA ASP A 120 -19.18 5.44 -5.53
C ASP A 120 -19.21 4.53 -4.26
N VAL A 121 -18.52 3.41 -4.33
CA VAL A 121 -18.47 2.39 -3.26
C VAL A 121 -17.14 2.45 -2.56
N GLU A 122 -17.14 2.47 -1.24
CA GLU A 122 -15.94 2.35 -0.44
C GLU A 122 -15.69 0.88 -0.08
N LEU A 123 -14.49 0.39 -0.39
CA LEU A 123 -14.06 -0.97 -0.10
C LEU A 123 -12.81 -0.96 0.78
N LYS A 124 -12.81 -1.76 1.84
CA LYS A 124 -11.58 -2.10 2.55
C LYS A 124 -10.81 -3.13 1.73
N VAL A 125 -9.59 -2.78 1.32
CA VAL A 125 -8.78 -3.58 0.41
C VAL A 125 -7.48 -4.09 1.03
N ALA A 126 -6.98 -3.44 2.08
CA ALA A 126 -5.78 -3.84 2.80
C ALA A 126 -5.79 -3.32 4.24
N THR A 127 -4.81 -3.76 5.03
CA THR A 127 -4.50 -3.18 6.34
C THR A 127 -3.02 -2.85 6.40
N VAL A 128 -2.67 -1.60 6.73
CA VAL A 128 -1.28 -1.17 6.91
C VAL A 128 -0.86 -1.38 8.36
N LYS A 129 0.30 -2.00 8.54
CA LYS A 129 0.97 -2.21 9.83
C LYS A 129 2.39 -1.65 9.78
N ALA A 130 2.92 -1.31 10.96
CA ALA A 130 4.34 -0.99 11.09
C ALA A 130 5.17 -2.27 10.93
N PRO A 131 6.29 -2.21 10.17
CA PRO A 131 7.14 -3.39 9.94
C PRO A 131 7.94 -3.80 11.18
N TYR A 132 7.98 -2.96 12.22
CA TYR A 132 8.70 -3.22 13.46
C TYR A 132 8.00 -2.57 14.65
N THR A 133 8.34 -3.04 15.84
CA THR A 133 8.00 -2.40 17.11
C THR A 133 9.27 -1.92 17.81
N VAL A 134 9.15 -0.85 18.58
CA VAL A 134 10.26 -0.30 19.38
C VAL A 134 9.86 -0.26 20.85
N GLU A 135 10.64 -0.90 21.69
CA GLU A 135 10.47 -0.89 23.14
C GLU A 135 11.70 -0.28 23.83
N ALA A 136 11.49 0.72 24.67
CA ALA A 136 12.52 1.25 25.55
C ALA A 136 12.35 0.68 26.96
N LYS A 137 13.39 0.00 27.48
CA LYS A 137 13.35 -0.59 28.83
C LYS A 137 13.63 0.44 29.93
N THR A 138 14.13 1.62 29.59
CA THR A 138 14.31 2.74 30.53
C THR A 138 13.30 3.82 30.23
N THR A 139 12.43 4.11 31.18
CA THR A 139 11.39 5.15 31.07
C THR A 139 11.70 6.39 31.88
N GLU A 140 12.70 6.32 32.78
CA GLU A 140 13.09 7.43 33.64
C GLU A 140 14.62 7.59 33.66
N VAL A 141 15.08 8.84 33.52
CA VAL A 141 16.48 9.22 33.62
C VAL A 141 16.63 10.36 34.61
N LEU A 142 17.79 10.45 35.26
CA LEU A 142 18.06 11.50 36.23
C LEU A 142 18.33 12.84 35.51
N ILE A 143 17.71 13.91 35.99
CA ILE A 143 17.95 15.28 35.51
C ILE A 143 19.31 15.76 36.02
N ASP A 144 19.99 16.59 35.21
CA ASP A 144 21.30 17.21 35.53
C ASP A 144 22.48 16.23 35.68
N TYR A 145 22.30 14.99 35.29
CA TYR A 145 23.41 14.03 35.18
C TYR A 145 23.96 13.97 33.77
N ARG A 146 25.28 13.95 33.64
CA ARG A 146 25.96 13.63 32.38
C ARG A 146 26.18 12.14 32.31
N TYR A 147 26.06 11.59 31.11
CA TYR A 147 26.33 10.15 30.85
C TYR A 147 25.45 9.20 31.65
N VAL A 148 24.16 9.44 31.64
CA VAL A 148 23.20 8.48 32.19
C VAL A 148 23.03 7.36 31.16
N PRO A 149 23.43 6.13 31.45
CA PRO A 149 23.19 5.03 30.51
C PRO A 149 21.69 4.80 30.39
N VAL A 150 21.21 4.85 29.17
CA VAL A 150 19.88 4.35 28.83
C VAL A 150 20.00 2.85 28.65
N ASN A 151 19.11 2.09 29.25
CA ASN A 151 19.07 0.65 29.04
C ASN A 151 18.68 0.36 27.57
N GLU A 152 18.64 -0.89 27.25
CA GLU A 152 18.37 -1.44 25.95
C GLU A 152 17.12 -0.82 25.28
N ILE A 153 17.27 -0.40 24.04
CA ILE A 153 16.16 -0.17 23.10
C ILE A 153 16.05 -1.42 22.25
N VAL A 154 14.91 -2.08 22.30
CA VAL A 154 14.65 -3.31 21.55
C VAL A 154 13.80 -2.98 20.34
N ILE A 155 14.30 -3.30 19.16
CA ILE A 155 13.58 -3.21 17.89
C ILE A 155 13.28 -4.63 17.46
N THR A 156 12.01 -4.93 17.24
CA THR A 156 11.56 -6.26 16.83
C THR A 156 10.79 -6.16 15.54
N GLU A 157 11.21 -6.89 14.52
CA GLU A 157 10.47 -7.03 13.27
C GLU A 157 9.09 -7.65 13.52
N ALA A 158 8.11 -7.23 12.77
CA ALA A 158 6.78 -7.81 12.81
C ALA A 158 6.76 -9.20 12.15
N GLU A 159 7.52 -9.35 11.08
CA GLU A 159 7.78 -10.62 10.38
C GLU A 159 9.26 -10.69 9.99
N GLU A 160 9.80 -11.90 9.85
CA GLU A 160 11.21 -12.13 9.50
C GLU A 160 11.51 -11.59 8.08
N GLY A 161 12.52 -10.74 7.98
CA GLY A 161 13.00 -10.17 6.71
C GLY A 161 12.35 -8.84 6.30
N LEU A 162 11.53 -8.24 7.17
CA LEU A 162 10.98 -6.90 6.90
C LEU A 162 12.01 -5.77 7.06
N LEU A 163 13.05 -5.98 7.85
CA LEU A 163 14.19 -5.06 7.97
C LEU A 163 15.35 -5.62 7.14
N GLU A 164 15.77 -4.85 6.15
CA GLU A 164 16.82 -5.25 5.22
C GLU A 164 18.13 -4.49 5.48
N ASP A 165 19.23 -5.01 4.91
CA ASP A 165 20.52 -4.35 5.01
C ASP A 165 20.48 -2.99 4.30
N GLY A 166 20.66 -1.92 5.06
CA GLY A 166 20.57 -0.54 4.59
C GLY A 166 19.32 0.21 5.07
N ASP A 167 18.36 -0.47 5.66
CA ASP A 167 17.20 0.20 6.29
C ASP A 167 17.66 1.07 7.46
N VAL A 168 17.09 2.26 7.58
CA VAL A 168 17.45 3.25 8.58
C VAL A 168 16.30 3.49 9.55
N ILE A 169 16.51 3.15 10.80
CA ILE A 169 15.59 3.48 11.89
C ILE A 169 16.11 4.72 12.61
N ALA A 170 15.42 5.84 12.46
CA ALA A 170 15.79 7.09 13.12
C ALA A 170 15.19 7.16 14.53
N LEU A 171 16.05 7.29 15.55
CA LEU A 171 15.65 7.52 16.93
C LEU A 171 15.84 8.99 17.27
N GLN A 172 14.79 9.64 17.75
CA GLN A 172 14.84 11.02 18.24
C GLN A 172 14.55 11.06 19.73
N VAL A 173 15.39 11.78 20.47
CA VAL A 173 15.14 12.10 21.88
C VAL A 173 14.79 13.56 22.02
N GLU A 174 13.82 13.88 22.87
CA GLU A 174 13.45 15.25 23.20
C GLU A 174 14.15 15.71 24.50
N LYS A 175 14.72 16.91 24.47
CA LYS A 175 15.38 17.56 25.62
C LYS A 175 16.60 16.79 26.18
N MET A 176 17.20 15.95 25.38
CA MET A 176 18.43 15.21 25.64
C MET A 176 19.26 15.14 24.36
N ASP A 177 20.55 14.90 24.50
CA ASP A 177 21.44 14.65 23.38
C ASP A 177 22.04 13.24 23.51
N PHE A 178 22.20 12.55 22.39
CA PHE A 178 23.03 11.35 22.32
C PHE A 178 24.49 11.77 22.34
N GLU A 179 25.28 11.12 23.18
CA GLU A 179 26.73 11.23 23.05
C GLU A 179 27.22 10.19 22.03
N ASP A 180 28.05 10.67 21.11
CA ASP A 180 28.69 9.80 20.12
C ASP A 180 29.65 8.84 20.87
N ALA A 181 29.34 7.57 20.87
CA ALA A 181 30.26 6.54 21.33
C ALA A 181 31.25 6.28 20.19
N GLY A 182 32.31 7.10 20.12
CA GLY A 182 33.37 7.03 19.14
C GLY A 182 34.07 5.66 19.02
#